data_5e67a8333a42777603aac99e8c9b6a7f
#
_entry.id   5e67a8333a42777603aac99e8c9b6a7f
#
_cell.length_a   1.000
_cell.length_b   1.000
_cell.length_c   1.000
_cell.angle_alpha   90.00
_cell.angle_beta   90.00
_cell.angle_gamma   90.00
#
_symmetry.space_group_name_H-M   'P 1'
#
loop_
_entity.id
_entity.type
_entity.pdbx_description
1 polymer ?
#
loop_
_entity_poly.entity_id
_entity_poly.type
_entity_poly.pdbx_seq_one_letter_code
_entity_poly.pdbx_strand_id
1 'polypeptide(L)'
;MSLLVLQGAVEQGFIYALVALGLYISFRTLDIADLTTDGTFTLGAAVSAVFTVQGQPLLGVVLAFFCGALAGFVTALLQTKLGVQPILAGIITMTALYSVNLMVMGKPNINFFKEKTIFTAAEAMPGGFGSLLQAAAITAVLCVLLVLFLRTQLGLSLRATGDNRDMVSASSINPAFTTTVGLCLSNAVVALSGALIAQYQKFADNTLGTGMVVIGLASLIIGEVLFGRGGPHALAKGVLAATVGAVVYRIIVAAAIAVNAGRRTAMSEMLELRHISKTFGAGTINEKKAVEDLSLTLASGDFVTIIGGNGAGKSTLFNAVAGVFYVDEGRVILDGEDMTFLPEYKRSNHLGRLFQDPLKGTAPHMTIEENLALAYLRSVRTRSPFGTVSKKDREYFRERLAALGLGLEDRLKSPVGLLSGGQRQALTLLMATLVTPKLLLLDEHTAALDPSTAEKVLELTRSIVAENNITCMMITHNIRSALELGNRTIMMDAGRIVLDLAGEERAGMTVDALLEKFRTSAGKELDNDRILLSDRE
;
A
#
# COMPACT_ATOMS: atom_id res chain seq x y z
N MET A 1 -12.92 -4.43 15.20
CA MET A 1 -12.07 -3.30 15.67
C MET A 1 -11.86 -3.47 17.17
N SER A 2 -10.61 -3.50 17.67
CA SER A 2 -10.36 -3.61 19.11
C SER A 2 -10.72 -2.29 19.82
N LEU A 3 -11.06 -2.37 21.11
CA LEU A 3 -11.39 -1.19 21.92
C LEU A 3 -10.24 -0.16 21.90
N LEU A 4 -9.01 -0.63 21.88
CA LEU A 4 -7.79 0.18 21.87
C LEU A 4 -7.63 0.98 20.56
N VAL A 5 -7.97 0.40 19.41
CA VAL A 5 -7.98 1.09 18.11
C VAL A 5 -9.08 2.16 18.06
N LEU A 6 -10.25 1.87 18.63
CA LEU A 6 -11.34 2.85 18.72
C LEU A 6 -10.94 4.02 19.61
N GLN A 7 -10.35 3.76 20.77
CA GLN A 7 -9.85 4.78 21.67
C GLN A 7 -8.83 5.70 20.99
N GLY A 8 -7.79 5.14 20.34
CA GLY A 8 -6.80 5.92 19.61
C GLY A 8 -7.39 6.75 18.46
N ALA A 9 -8.42 6.22 17.77
CA ALA A 9 -9.14 6.98 16.75
C ALA A 9 -9.89 8.19 17.34
N VAL A 10 -10.52 8.04 18.49
CA VAL A 10 -11.21 9.14 19.19
C VAL A 10 -10.23 10.17 19.73
N GLU A 11 -9.11 9.75 20.33
CA GLU A 11 -8.03 10.64 20.78
C GLU A 11 -7.49 11.50 19.64
N GLN A 12 -7.13 10.90 18.52
CA GLN A 12 -6.73 11.63 17.33
C GLN A 12 -7.86 12.48 16.78
N GLY A 13 -9.12 12.01 16.85
CA GLY A 13 -10.29 12.75 16.42
C GLY A 13 -10.43 14.10 17.14
N PHE A 14 -10.20 14.15 18.45
CA PHE A 14 -10.18 15.41 19.21
C PHE A 14 -9.04 16.33 18.81
N ILE A 15 -7.84 15.82 18.55
CA ILE A 15 -6.71 16.65 18.11
C ILE A 15 -6.97 17.20 16.69
N TYR A 16 -7.46 16.37 15.76
CA TYR A 16 -7.80 16.83 14.41
C TYR A 16 -9.04 17.73 14.36
N ALA A 17 -9.88 17.71 15.40
CA ALA A 17 -10.99 18.65 15.50
C ALA A 17 -10.52 20.12 15.49
N LEU A 18 -9.28 20.40 15.95
CA LEU A 18 -8.71 21.74 15.86
C LEU A 18 -8.46 22.16 14.41
N VAL A 19 -8.07 21.24 13.50
CA VAL A 19 -7.99 21.56 12.07
C VAL A 19 -9.38 21.91 11.54
N ALA A 20 -10.40 21.14 11.89
CA ALA A 20 -11.77 21.43 11.49
C ALA A 20 -12.27 22.77 12.06
N LEU A 21 -11.89 23.12 13.29
CA LEU A 21 -12.21 24.42 13.90
C LEU A 21 -11.48 25.59 13.22
N GLY A 22 -10.20 25.40 12.84
CA GLY A 22 -9.47 26.38 12.04
C GLY A 22 -10.17 26.63 10.68
N LEU A 23 -10.51 25.56 9.96
CA LEU A 23 -11.24 25.65 8.69
C LEU A 23 -12.68 26.16 8.86
N TYR A 24 -13.32 25.94 10.02
CA TYR A 24 -14.59 26.55 10.33
C TYR A 24 -14.49 28.10 10.34
N ILE A 25 -13.37 28.65 10.82
CA ILE A 25 -13.13 30.10 10.80
C ILE A 25 -12.86 30.59 9.38
N SER A 26 -11.93 29.98 8.64
CA SER A 26 -11.56 30.45 7.30
C SER A 26 -12.63 30.14 6.26
N PHE A 27 -13.04 28.88 6.16
CA PHE A 27 -13.92 28.42 5.09
C PHE A 27 -15.38 28.69 5.37
N ARG A 28 -15.84 28.51 6.63
CA ARG A 28 -17.27 28.63 6.96
C ARG A 28 -17.67 30.02 7.43
N THR A 29 -16.76 30.70 8.14
CA THR A 29 -17.06 31.99 8.76
C THR A 29 -16.63 33.16 7.87
N LEU A 30 -15.47 33.07 7.21
CA LEU A 30 -14.96 34.10 6.31
C LEU A 30 -15.27 33.85 4.83
N ASP A 31 -15.76 32.67 4.47
CA ASP A 31 -15.95 32.21 3.09
C ASP A 31 -14.65 32.29 2.25
N ILE A 32 -13.52 31.91 2.86
CA ILE A 32 -12.20 31.93 2.24
C ILE A 32 -11.63 30.52 2.20
N ALA A 33 -11.32 30.02 1.01
CA ALA A 33 -10.60 28.77 0.81
C ALA A 33 -9.10 28.97 1.14
N ASP A 34 -8.72 28.64 2.36
CA ASP A 34 -7.34 28.79 2.84
C ASP A 34 -6.56 27.48 2.71
N LEU A 35 -5.71 27.38 1.69
CA LEU A 35 -4.83 26.23 1.47
C LEU A 35 -3.52 26.32 2.27
N THR A 36 -3.29 27.39 3.02
CA THR A 36 -2.12 27.53 3.92
C THR A 36 -2.13 26.48 5.02
N THR A 37 -3.30 25.95 5.35
CA THR A 37 -3.58 24.96 6.41
C THR A 37 -2.60 23.77 6.39
N ASP A 38 -2.32 23.18 5.23
CA ASP A 38 -1.40 22.04 5.10
C ASP A 38 0.02 22.40 5.58
N GLY A 39 0.54 23.56 5.11
CA GLY A 39 1.86 24.06 5.50
C GLY A 39 1.92 24.48 6.96
N THR A 40 0.87 25.11 7.46
CA THR A 40 0.77 25.62 8.84
C THR A 40 0.64 24.50 9.86
N PHE A 41 -0.09 23.44 9.52
CA PHE A 41 -0.15 22.23 10.36
C PHE A 41 1.25 21.62 10.55
N THR A 42 1.99 21.49 9.46
CA THR A 42 3.39 21.01 9.50
C THR A 42 4.29 21.96 10.26
N LEU A 43 4.12 23.29 10.13
CA LEU A 43 4.86 24.28 10.90
C LEU A 43 4.66 24.10 12.40
N GLY A 44 3.41 23.90 12.83
CA GLY A 44 3.08 23.63 14.23
C GLY A 44 3.77 22.36 14.74
N ALA A 45 3.75 21.29 13.95
CA ALA A 45 4.43 20.03 14.27
C ALA A 45 5.96 20.21 14.36
N ALA A 46 6.56 20.94 13.41
CA ALA A 46 7.99 21.22 13.35
C ALA A 46 8.49 22.00 14.56
N VAL A 47 7.83 23.14 14.88
CA VAL A 47 8.16 23.98 16.05
C VAL A 47 8.01 23.18 17.34
N SER A 48 6.90 22.48 17.50
CA SER A 48 6.65 21.67 18.69
C SER A 48 7.69 20.56 18.88
N ALA A 49 8.08 19.87 17.80
CA ALA A 49 9.08 18.80 17.84
C ALA A 49 10.45 19.32 18.29
N VAL A 50 10.91 20.44 17.72
CA VAL A 50 12.22 21.05 18.06
C VAL A 50 12.29 21.39 19.54
N PHE A 51 11.28 22.06 20.08
CA PHE A 51 11.25 22.45 21.49
C PHE A 51 11.03 21.25 22.43
N THR A 52 10.32 20.23 21.99
CA THR A 52 10.17 18.99 22.76
C THR A 52 11.51 18.25 22.90
N VAL A 53 12.32 18.18 21.84
CA VAL A 53 13.68 17.62 21.88
C VAL A 53 14.59 18.42 22.83
N GLN A 54 14.35 19.73 22.98
CA GLN A 54 15.05 20.59 23.95
C GLN A 54 14.52 20.47 25.39
N GLY A 55 13.56 19.58 25.64
CA GLY A 55 12.98 19.38 26.98
C GLY A 55 11.91 20.40 27.36
N GLN A 56 11.40 21.19 26.42
CA GLN A 56 10.40 22.24 26.65
C GLN A 56 9.12 22.03 25.82
N PRO A 57 8.37 20.94 26.04
CA PRO A 57 7.22 20.58 25.20
C PRO A 57 6.08 21.62 25.25
N LEU A 58 5.81 22.20 26.40
CA LEU A 58 4.75 23.20 26.54
C LEU A 58 5.08 24.49 25.79
N LEU A 59 6.34 24.96 25.86
CA LEU A 59 6.79 26.14 25.12
C LEU A 59 6.67 25.89 23.60
N GLY A 60 6.98 24.69 23.15
CA GLY A 60 6.81 24.29 21.75
C GLY A 60 5.36 24.43 21.25
N VAL A 61 4.39 24.03 22.07
CA VAL A 61 2.95 24.16 21.74
C VAL A 61 2.51 25.63 21.69
N VAL A 62 2.95 26.44 22.65
CA VAL A 62 2.62 27.88 22.70
C VAL A 62 3.24 28.62 21.50
N LEU A 63 4.50 28.36 21.20
CA LEU A 63 5.18 28.98 20.06
C LEU A 63 4.57 28.53 18.72
N ALA A 64 4.15 27.28 18.60
CA ALA A 64 3.46 26.78 17.41
C ALA A 64 2.20 27.60 17.11
N PHE A 65 1.40 27.95 18.12
CA PHE A 65 0.22 28.82 17.99
C PHE A 65 0.59 30.19 17.39
N PHE A 66 1.61 30.83 17.89
CA PHE A 66 2.05 32.14 17.38
C PHE A 66 2.68 32.06 15.99
N CYS A 67 3.46 31.01 15.70
CA CYS A 67 4.01 30.75 14.35
C CYS A 67 2.89 30.52 13.34
N GLY A 68 1.84 29.78 13.72
CA GLY A 68 0.65 29.61 12.89
C GLY A 68 -0.09 30.92 12.63
N ALA A 69 -0.25 31.76 13.65
CA ALA A 69 -0.81 33.10 13.48
C ALA A 69 0.00 33.97 12.51
N LEU A 70 1.33 33.88 12.57
CA LEU A 70 2.23 34.59 11.65
C LEU A 70 2.09 34.08 10.21
N ALA A 71 1.98 32.76 10.01
CA ALA A 71 1.73 32.17 8.69
C ALA A 71 0.38 32.67 8.11
N GLY A 72 -0.68 32.68 8.92
CA GLY A 72 -1.97 33.24 8.55
C GLY A 72 -1.91 34.75 8.25
N PHE A 73 -1.08 35.49 8.97
CA PHE A 73 -0.85 36.91 8.69
C PHE A 73 -0.19 37.14 7.32
N VAL A 74 0.82 36.32 6.96
CA VAL A 74 1.45 36.39 5.64
C VAL A 74 0.43 36.14 4.52
N THR A 75 -0.38 35.09 4.66
CA THR A 75 -1.45 34.79 3.69
C THR A 75 -2.47 35.94 3.59
N ALA A 76 -2.88 36.50 4.72
CA ALA A 76 -3.79 37.64 4.75
C ALA A 76 -3.19 38.89 4.10
N LEU A 77 -1.89 39.14 4.29
CA LEU A 77 -1.18 40.24 3.65
C LEU A 77 -1.14 40.11 2.14
N LEU A 78 -0.88 38.92 1.61
CA LEU A 78 -0.96 38.62 0.18
C LEU A 78 -2.35 38.92 -0.37
N GLN A 79 -3.41 38.54 0.34
CA GLN A 79 -4.79 38.75 -0.10
C GLN A 79 -5.23 40.23 0.03
N THR A 80 -4.96 40.85 1.16
CA THR A 80 -5.55 42.17 1.50
C THR A 80 -4.72 43.35 1.01
N LYS A 81 -3.39 43.23 0.96
CA LYS A 81 -2.49 44.30 0.51
C LYS A 81 -2.05 44.14 -0.94
N LEU A 82 -1.77 42.92 -1.38
CA LEU A 82 -1.27 42.66 -2.73
C LEU A 82 -2.40 42.23 -3.69
N GLY A 83 -3.63 42.05 -3.20
CA GLY A 83 -4.78 41.71 -4.05
C GLY A 83 -4.70 40.30 -4.67
N VAL A 84 -3.88 39.40 -4.12
CA VAL A 84 -3.74 38.04 -4.61
C VAL A 84 -5.01 37.25 -4.29
N GLN A 85 -5.48 36.45 -5.24
CA GLN A 85 -6.66 35.60 -5.01
C GLN A 85 -6.44 34.64 -3.83
N PRO A 86 -7.47 34.38 -2.99
CA PRO A 86 -7.33 33.59 -1.76
C PRO A 86 -6.65 32.23 -1.94
N ILE A 87 -7.06 31.45 -2.95
CA ILE A 87 -6.49 30.15 -3.27
C ILE A 87 -5.01 30.26 -3.61
N LEU A 88 -4.66 31.23 -4.48
CA LEU A 88 -3.27 31.44 -4.91
C LEU A 88 -2.37 31.90 -3.76
N ALA A 89 -2.87 32.81 -2.90
CA ALA A 89 -2.16 33.26 -1.70
C ALA A 89 -1.88 32.08 -0.74
N GLY A 90 -2.86 31.19 -0.54
CA GLY A 90 -2.70 29.96 0.24
C GLY A 90 -1.64 29.03 -0.34
N ILE A 91 -1.64 28.79 -1.66
CA ILE A 91 -0.64 27.93 -2.33
C ILE A 91 0.76 28.53 -2.19
N ILE A 92 0.94 29.84 -2.41
CA ILE A 92 2.24 30.52 -2.28
C ILE A 92 2.77 30.35 -0.84
N THR A 93 1.93 30.64 0.16
CA THR A 93 2.34 30.52 1.57
C THR A 93 2.63 29.08 1.95
N MET A 94 1.80 28.11 1.53
CA MET A 94 2.01 26.68 1.78
C MET A 94 3.35 26.21 1.20
N THR A 95 3.67 26.61 -0.03
CA THR A 95 4.93 26.24 -0.70
C THR A 95 6.13 26.87 0.01
N ALA A 96 6.03 28.13 0.44
CA ALA A 96 7.08 28.79 1.21
C ALA A 96 7.27 28.12 2.59
N LEU A 97 6.18 27.73 3.25
CA LEU A 97 6.22 27.03 4.53
C LEU A 97 6.89 25.67 4.45
N TYR A 98 6.83 24.97 3.32
CA TYR A 98 7.55 23.71 3.14
C TYR A 98 9.06 23.89 3.38
N SER A 99 9.65 24.96 2.82
CA SER A 99 11.09 25.27 3.00
C SER A 99 11.37 25.78 4.43
N VAL A 100 10.47 26.61 4.99
CA VAL A 100 10.58 27.09 6.37
C VAL A 100 10.53 25.93 7.37
N ASN A 101 9.60 25.00 7.20
CA ASN A 101 9.46 23.83 8.05
C ASN A 101 10.74 22.98 8.04
N LEU A 102 11.31 22.77 6.85
CA LEU A 102 12.57 22.02 6.71
C LEU A 102 13.73 22.75 7.40
N MET A 103 13.81 24.10 7.29
CA MET A 103 14.82 24.89 8.00
C MET A 103 14.64 24.83 9.52
N VAL A 104 13.41 24.91 10.02
CA VAL A 104 13.10 24.81 11.47
C VAL A 104 13.48 23.43 12.00
N MET A 105 13.15 22.36 11.28
CA MET A 105 13.46 20.98 11.67
C MET A 105 14.95 20.63 11.50
N GLY A 106 15.67 21.26 10.58
CA GLY A 106 17.04 20.95 10.22
C GLY A 106 17.24 19.58 9.51
N LYS A 107 16.19 18.78 9.41
CA LYS A 107 16.14 17.47 8.75
C LYS A 107 14.69 17.14 8.35
N PRO A 108 14.46 16.23 7.38
CA PRO A 108 13.11 15.94 6.88
C PRO A 108 12.14 15.41 7.94
N ASN A 109 12.65 14.70 8.95
CA ASN A 109 11.86 14.15 10.05
C ASN A 109 12.60 14.23 11.39
N ILE A 110 11.83 14.30 12.48
CA ILE A 110 12.34 14.32 13.86
C ILE A 110 11.57 13.26 14.67
N ASN A 111 12.32 12.31 15.25
CA ASN A 111 11.80 11.31 16.18
C ASN A 111 12.22 11.69 17.61
N PHE A 112 11.26 11.67 18.53
CA PHE A 112 11.50 12.00 19.94
C PHE A 112 10.75 11.07 20.90
N PHE A 113 10.74 9.75 20.57
CA PHE A 113 10.07 8.71 21.36
C PHE A 113 10.54 8.62 22.82
N LYS A 114 11.77 9.05 23.12
CA LYS A 114 12.36 9.02 24.47
C LYS A 114 12.08 10.29 25.28
N GLU A 115 11.60 11.34 24.63
CA GLU A 115 11.39 12.65 25.26
C GLU A 115 10.03 12.71 25.96
N LYS A 116 9.98 13.54 27.01
CA LYS A 116 8.72 13.82 27.71
C LYS A 116 7.89 14.80 26.89
N THR A 117 6.66 14.41 26.61
CA THR A 117 5.66 15.25 25.93
C THR A 117 4.61 15.73 26.93
N ILE A 118 3.74 16.63 26.53
CA ILE A 118 2.60 17.05 27.38
C ILE A 118 1.68 15.88 27.71
N PHE A 119 1.64 14.82 26.86
CA PHE A 119 0.83 13.62 27.08
C PHE A 119 1.47 12.61 28.02
N THR A 120 2.77 12.71 28.33
CA THR A 120 3.50 11.71 29.15
C THR A 120 2.89 11.56 30.54
N ALA A 121 2.45 12.66 31.17
CA ALA A 121 1.80 12.61 32.48
C ALA A 121 0.41 11.95 32.42
N ALA A 122 -0.31 12.13 31.33
CA ALA A 122 -1.63 11.54 31.10
C ALA A 122 -1.53 10.06 30.72
N GLU A 123 -0.50 9.67 29.96
CA GLU A 123 -0.20 8.25 29.63
C GLU A 123 0.06 7.42 30.91
N ALA A 124 0.61 8.05 31.96
CA ALA A 124 0.90 7.40 33.25
C ALA A 124 -0.34 7.22 34.16
N MET A 125 -1.51 7.75 33.79
CA MET A 125 -2.73 7.60 34.58
C MET A 125 -3.27 6.15 34.55
N PRO A 126 -3.70 5.60 35.70
CA PRO A 126 -4.31 4.29 35.73
C PRO A 126 -5.60 4.26 34.91
N GLY A 127 -5.77 3.22 34.09
CA GLY A 127 -6.95 3.02 33.23
C GLY A 127 -6.75 3.33 31.75
N GLY A 128 -5.62 3.93 31.33
CA GLY A 128 -5.28 4.14 29.91
C GLY A 128 -6.09 5.23 29.19
N PHE A 129 -7.00 5.93 29.88
CA PHE A 129 -7.84 6.99 29.29
C PHE A 129 -7.28 8.40 29.48
N GLY A 130 -6.10 8.57 30.07
CA GLY A 130 -5.53 9.89 30.39
C GLY A 130 -5.32 10.77 29.15
N SER A 131 -4.74 10.21 28.07
CA SER A 131 -4.53 10.92 26.81
C SER A 131 -5.83 11.36 26.15
N LEU A 132 -6.86 10.50 26.22
CA LEU A 132 -8.21 10.81 25.73
C LEU A 132 -8.82 12.00 26.48
N LEU A 133 -8.79 11.95 27.81
CA LEU A 133 -9.33 13.03 28.64
C LEU A 133 -8.58 14.34 28.40
N GLN A 134 -7.25 14.28 28.25
CA GLN A 134 -6.44 15.47 27.99
C GLN A 134 -6.75 16.06 26.60
N ALA A 135 -6.79 15.25 25.54
CA ALA A 135 -7.14 15.72 24.20
C ALA A 135 -8.55 16.31 24.15
N ALA A 136 -9.52 15.64 24.77
CA ALA A 136 -10.89 16.14 24.88
C ALA A 136 -10.99 17.45 25.66
N ALA A 137 -10.27 17.58 26.78
CA ALA A 137 -10.25 18.81 27.59
C ALA A 137 -9.65 19.97 26.80
N ILE A 138 -8.50 19.80 26.13
CA ILE A 138 -7.89 20.84 25.30
C ILE A 138 -8.86 21.30 24.22
N THR A 139 -9.48 20.35 23.50
CA THR A 139 -10.44 20.65 22.44
C THR A 139 -11.68 21.35 22.97
N ALA A 140 -12.23 20.92 24.12
CA ALA A 140 -13.38 21.54 24.75
C ALA A 140 -13.09 23.00 25.17
N VAL A 141 -11.93 23.25 25.78
CA VAL A 141 -11.50 24.62 26.15
C VAL A 141 -11.41 25.50 24.90
N LEU A 142 -10.80 25.02 23.83
CA LEU A 142 -10.70 25.78 22.58
C LEU A 142 -12.06 26.03 21.92
N CYS A 143 -12.97 25.06 21.95
CA CYS A 143 -14.35 25.23 21.48
C CYS A 143 -15.05 26.35 22.24
N VAL A 144 -14.94 26.37 23.58
CA VAL A 144 -15.53 27.42 24.42
C VAL A 144 -14.90 28.78 24.09
N LEU A 145 -13.58 28.87 24.04
CA LEU A 145 -12.87 30.10 23.69
C LEU A 145 -13.26 30.63 22.31
N LEU A 146 -13.37 29.75 21.32
CA LEU A 146 -13.77 30.10 19.96
C LEU A 146 -15.23 30.60 19.91
N VAL A 147 -16.15 29.94 20.60
CA VAL A 147 -17.55 30.39 20.68
C VAL A 147 -17.64 31.76 21.38
N LEU A 148 -16.90 31.98 22.48
CA LEU A 148 -16.84 33.26 23.17
C LEU A 148 -16.25 34.34 22.25
N PHE A 149 -15.14 34.07 21.57
CA PHE A 149 -14.53 34.98 20.60
C PHE A 149 -15.50 35.39 19.50
N LEU A 150 -16.16 34.40 18.85
CA LEU A 150 -17.09 34.64 17.76
C LEU A 150 -18.37 35.39 18.19
N ARG A 151 -18.65 35.49 19.50
CA ARG A 151 -19.71 36.32 20.09
C ARG A 151 -19.28 37.75 20.38
N THR A 152 -17.97 38.06 20.39
CA THR A 152 -17.48 39.45 20.57
C THR A 152 -17.80 40.31 19.35
N GLN A 153 -17.64 41.62 19.49
CA GLN A 153 -17.82 42.58 18.37
C GLN A 153 -16.88 42.25 17.20
N LEU A 154 -15.64 41.84 17.47
CA LEU A 154 -14.68 41.46 16.47
C LEU A 154 -15.11 40.16 15.76
N GLY A 155 -15.57 39.15 16.49
CA GLY A 155 -16.10 37.91 15.95
C GLY A 155 -17.39 38.13 15.13
N LEU A 156 -18.25 39.07 15.57
CA LEU A 156 -19.43 39.49 14.80
C LEU A 156 -19.03 40.14 13.46
N SER A 157 -18.07 41.06 13.49
CA SER A 157 -17.53 41.73 12.31
C SER A 157 -16.88 40.72 11.34
N LEU A 158 -16.18 39.72 11.87
CA LEU A 158 -15.56 38.65 11.07
C LEU A 158 -16.62 37.83 10.36
N ARG A 159 -17.69 37.41 11.02
CA ARG A 159 -18.82 36.67 10.41
C ARG A 159 -19.54 37.49 9.35
N ALA A 160 -19.78 38.79 9.66
CA ALA A 160 -20.39 39.71 8.69
C ALA A 160 -19.51 39.90 7.46
N THR A 161 -18.17 39.92 7.60
CA THR A 161 -17.23 40.04 6.48
C THR A 161 -17.32 38.85 5.52
N GLY A 162 -17.53 37.62 6.02
CA GLY A 162 -17.73 36.43 5.19
C GLY A 162 -19.10 36.40 4.51
N ASP A 163 -20.13 37.00 5.14
CA ASP A 163 -21.49 37.03 4.58
C ASP A 163 -21.65 38.12 3.52
N ASN A 164 -21.23 39.37 3.85
CA ASN A 164 -21.33 40.52 2.93
C ASN A 164 -20.27 41.59 3.20
N ARG A 165 -19.21 41.63 2.40
CA ARG A 165 -18.10 42.57 2.50
C ARG A 165 -18.51 44.02 2.27
N ASP A 166 -19.46 44.26 1.37
CA ASP A 166 -19.89 45.62 1.02
C ASP A 166 -20.69 46.23 2.17
N MET A 167 -21.56 45.46 2.83
CA MET A 167 -22.30 45.86 4.00
C MET A 167 -21.35 46.19 5.16
N VAL A 168 -20.32 45.39 5.37
CA VAL A 168 -19.30 45.61 6.43
C VAL A 168 -18.54 46.91 6.17
N SER A 169 -18.14 47.19 4.92
CA SER A 169 -17.49 48.44 4.55
C SER A 169 -18.40 49.66 4.75
N ALA A 170 -19.68 49.53 4.41
CA ALA A 170 -20.69 50.60 4.63
C ALA A 170 -20.94 50.83 6.13
N SER A 171 -20.65 49.84 6.99
CA SER A 171 -20.78 49.93 8.45
C SER A 171 -19.50 50.41 9.16
N SER A 172 -18.57 51.05 8.42
CA SER A 172 -17.28 51.57 8.94
C SER A 172 -16.35 50.49 9.52
N ILE A 173 -16.53 49.24 9.15
CA ILE A 173 -15.65 48.15 9.55
C ILE A 173 -14.69 47.85 8.38
N ASN A 174 -13.41 47.71 8.66
CA ASN A 174 -12.42 47.39 7.63
C ASN A 174 -12.38 45.88 7.33
N PRO A 175 -12.85 45.43 6.13
CA PRO A 175 -12.87 44.00 5.78
C PRO A 175 -11.47 43.39 5.70
N ALA A 176 -10.44 44.16 5.34
CA ALA A 176 -9.07 43.69 5.29
C ALA A 176 -8.54 43.34 6.68
N PHE A 177 -8.88 44.12 7.69
CA PHE A 177 -8.51 43.86 9.07
C PHE A 177 -9.21 42.60 9.60
N THR A 178 -10.52 42.47 9.41
CA THR A 178 -11.28 41.30 9.87
C THR A 178 -10.83 40.02 9.19
N THR A 179 -10.56 40.06 7.87
CA THR A 179 -9.97 38.94 7.12
C THR A 179 -8.61 38.56 7.71
N THR A 180 -7.75 39.54 8.00
CA THR A 180 -6.43 39.27 8.57
C THR A 180 -6.54 38.58 9.93
N VAL A 181 -7.37 39.09 10.81
CA VAL A 181 -7.59 38.49 12.15
C VAL A 181 -8.13 37.06 12.03
N GLY A 182 -9.09 36.83 11.13
CA GLY A 182 -9.67 35.53 10.94
C GLY A 182 -8.68 34.50 10.39
N LEU A 183 -7.85 34.85 9.40
CA LEU A 183 -6.81 33.98 8.87
C LEU A 183 -5.68 33.72 9.88
N CYS A 184 -5.29 34.74 10.68
CA CYS A 184 -4.34 34.54 11.77
C CYS A 184 -4.87 33.52 12.79
N LEU A 185 -6.11 33.67 13.22
CA LEU A 185 -6.72 32.78 14.21
C LEU A 185 -6.93 31.36 13.66
N SER A 186 -7.42 31.25 12.43
CA SER A 186 -7.58 29.97 11.73
C SER A 186 -6.27 29.18 11.71
N ASN A 187 -5.21 29.79 11.21
CA ASN A 187 -3.91 29.15 11.08
C ASN A 187 -3.22 28.92 12.44
N ALA A 188 -3.45 29.77 13.45
CA ALA A 188 -2.98 29.52 14.82
C ALA A 188 -3.57 28.25 15.43
N VAL A 189 -4.88 28.03 15.25
CA VAL A 189 -5.57 26.81 15.72
C VAL A 189 -5.14 25.57 14.94
N VAL A 190 -4.92 25.70 13.63
CA VAL A 190 -4.38 24.61 12.80
C VAL A 190 -2.95 24.22 13.23
N ALA A 191 -2.07 25.19 13.44
CA ALA A 191 -0.70 24.93 13.93
C ALA A 191 -0.70 24.26 15.31
N LEU A 192 -1.63 24.67 16.17
CA LEU A 192 -1.81 24.03 17.48
C LEU A 192 -2.18 22.54 17.34
N SER A 193 -3.06 22.19 16.38
CA SER A 193 -3.36 20.80 16.07
C SER A 193 -2.11 20.02 15.62
N GLY A 194 -1.30 20.59 14.72
CA GLY A 194 -0.04 20.00 14.27
C GLY A 194 0.94 19.79 15.44
N ALA A 195 1.05 20.76 16.33
CA ALA A 195 1.89 20.68 17.53
C ALA A 195 1.46 19.52 18.46
N LEU A 196 0.15 19.40 18.70
CA LEU A 196 -0.40 18.35 19.54
C LEU A 196 -0.25 16.96 18.93
N ILE A 197 -0.49 16.80 17.62
CA ILE A 197 -0.35 15.51 16.95
C ILE A 197 1.11 15.04 16.94
N ALA A 198 2.07 15.95 16.71
CA ALA A 198 3.49 15.62 16.76
C ALA A 198 3.88 15.10 18.15
N GLN A 199 3.44 15.74 19.23
CA GLN A 199 3.71 15.29 20.59
C GLN A 199 2.97 14.00 20.95
N TYR A 200 1.76 13.82 20.46
CA TYR A 200 0.99 12.59 20.65
C TYR A 200 1.65 11.38 19.96
N GLN A 201 2.10 11.57 18.71
CA GLN A 201 2.78 10.53 17.93
C GLN A 201 4.28 10.39 18.27
N LYS A 202 4.85 11.38 19.00
CA LYS A 202 6.30 11.49 19.30
C LYS A 202 7.17 11.52 18.04
N PHE A 203 6.61 12.07 16.97
CA PHE A 203 7.20 12.12 15.63
C PHE A 203 6.69 13.35 14.86
N ALA A 204 7.57 13.99 14.10
CA ALA A 204 7.22 15.04 13.15
C ALA A 204 7.93 14.81 11.81
N ASP A 205 7.21 15.03 10.72
CA ASP A 205 7.69 14.90 9.35
C ASP A 205 7.26 16.10 8.52
N ASN A 206 8.10 16.52 7.56
CA ASN A 206 7.82 17.70 6.73
C ASN A 206 6.60 17.55 5.81
N THR A 207 6.08 16.34 5.63
CA THR A 207 4.87 16.04 4.84
C THR A 207 3.63 15.79 5.68
N LEU A 208 3.72 15.91 7.00
CA LEU A 208 2.66 15.57 7.96
C LEU A 208 1.35 16.32 7.73
N GLY A 209 1.42 17.54 7.21
CA GLY A 209 0.25 18.38 6.92
C GLY A 209 -0.40 18.12 5.55
N THR A 210 0.17 17.25 4.72
CA THR A 210 -0.37 17.03 3.38
C THR A 210 -1.78 16.45 3.43
N GLY A 211 -2.74 17.17 2.84
CA GLY A 211 -4.15 16.77 2.80
C GLY A 211 -4.97 17.16 4.04
N MET A 212 -4.43 17.95 4.98
CA MET A 212 -5.16 18.38 6.17
C MET A 212 -6.38 19.23 5.84
N VAL A 213 -6.33 20.03 4.78
CA VAL A 213 -7.49 20.77 4.26
C VAL A 213 -8.63 19.81 3.93
N VAL A 214 -8.33 18.71 3.23
CA VAL A 214 -9.35 17.72 2.84
C VAL A 214 -9.95 17.02 4.06
N ILE A 215 -9.12 16.64 5.02
CA ILE A 215 -9.55 16.02 6.28
C ILE A 215 -10.44 16.97 7.08
N GLY A 216 -10.04 18.22 7.21
CA GLY A 216 -10.80 19.21 7.95
C GLY A 216 -12.13 19.56 7.27
N LEU A 217 -12.17 19.74 5.93
CA LEU A 217 -13.41 19.97 5.20
C LEU A 217 -14.36 18.76 5.26
N ALA A 218 -13.85 17.55 5.10
CA ALA A 218 -14.65 16.33 5.25
C ALA A 218 -15.27 16.25 6.66
N SER A 219 -14.48 16.60 7.70
CA SER A 219 -14.96 16.67 9.08
C SER A 219 -16.06 17.70 9.26
N LEU A 220 -15.92 18.90 8.68
CA LEU A 220 -16.97 19.93 8.70
C LEU A 220 -18.25 19.46 8.04
N ILE A 221 -18.16 18.87 6.84
CA ILE A 221 -19.31 18.37 6.09
C ILE A 221 -20.04 17.27 6.86
N ILE A 222 -19.33 16.29 7.42
CA ILE A 222 -19.90 15.22 8.25
C ILE A 222 -20.63 15.82 9.46
N GLY A 223 -20.00 16.78 10.16
CA GLY A 223 -20.62 17.45 11.28
C GLY A 223 -21.88 18.24 10.90
N GLU A 224 -21.87 18.98 9.80
CA GLU A 224 -23.02 19.72 9.29
C GLU A 224 -24.19 18.79 8.88
N VAL A 225 -23.88 17.62 8.33
CA VAL A 225 -24.90 16.61 7.98
C VAL A 225 -25.57 16.05 9.25
N LEU A 226 -24.79 15.80 10.31
CA LEU A 226 -25.30 15.25 11.55
C LEU A 226 -26.13 16.25 12.37
N PHE A 227 -25.71 17.50 12.44
CA PHE A 227 -26.34 18.51 13.28
C PHE A 227 -27.23 19.50 12.52
N GLY A 228 -27.17 19.54 11.22
CA GLY A 228 -27.86 20.50 10.36
C GLY A 228 -27.28 21.93 10.45
N ARG A 229 -27.68 22.78 9.51
CA ARG A 229 -27.26 24.20 9.41
C ARG A 229 -28.37 25.09 9.98
N GLY A 230 -27.96 26.10 10.79
CA GLY A 230 -28.87 27.14 11.27
C GLY A 230 -29.62 26.84 12.57
N GLY A 231 -30.55 27.71 12.93
CA GLY A 231 -31.38 27.67 14.14
C GLY A 231 -30.83 28.42 15.33
N PRO A 232 -31.59 28.47 16.46
CA PRO A 232 -31.14 29.12 17.71
C PRO A 232 -29.82 28.44 18.13
N HIS A 233 -28.83 29.26 18.46
CA HIS A 233 -27.45 28.78 18.80
C HIS A 233 -26.63 28.22 17.63
N ALA A 234 -26.90 28.64 16.38
CA ALA A 234 -26.20 28.17 15.16
C ALA A 234 -24.66 28.15 15.28
N LEU A 235 -24.08 29.14 15.98
CA LEU A 235 -22.65 29.30 16.18
C LEU A 235 -22.05 28.18 17.07
N ALA A 236 -22.64 27.97 18.26
CA ALA A 236 -22.17 26.90 19.16
C ALA A 236 -22.41 25.50 18.52
N LYS A 237 -23.52 25.35 17.80
CA LYS A 237 -23.87 24.17 17.07
C LYS A 237 -22.87 23.88 15.94
N GLY A 238 -22.42 24.92 15.20
CA GLY A 238 -21.41 24.77 14.14
C GLY A 238 -20.03 24.35 14.67
N VAL A 239 -19.59 24.92 15.78
CA VAL A 239 -18.34 24.55 16.47
C VAL A 239 -18.41 23.12 16.98
N LEU A 240 -19.54 22.73 17.59
CA LEU A 240 -19.75 21.35 18.05
C LEU A 240 -19.80 20.37 16.88
N ALA A 241 -20.48 20.74 15.79
CA ALA A 241 -20.57 19.95 14.58
C ALA A 241 -19.18 19.67 13.99
N ALA A 242 -18.31 20.70 13.89
CA ALA A 242 -16.94 20.52 13.41
C ALA A 242 -16.14 19.53 14.28
N THR A 243 -16.29 19.62 15.59
CA THR A 243 -15.60 18.76 16.56
C THR A 243 -16.08 17.31 16.46
N VAL A 244 -17.40 17.08 16.51
CA VAL A 244 -17.98 15.73 16.40
C VAL A 244 -17.70 15.14 15.02
N GLY A 245 -17.80 15.93 13.95
CA GLY A 245 -17.48 15.51 12.60
C GLY A 245 -16.05 15.01 12.44
N ALA A 246 -15.09 15.66 13.09
CA ALA A 246 -13.67 15.21 13.09
C ALA A 246 -13.50 13.87 13.81
N VAL A 247 -14.14 13.68 14.94
CA VAL A 247 -14.12 12.40 15.68
C VAL A 247 -14.75 11.29 14.83
N VAL A 248 -15.93 11.55 14.25
CA VAL A 248 -16.61 10.57 13.36
C VAL A 248 -15.77 10.24 12.15
N TYR A 249 -15.16 11.24 11.49
CA TYR A 249 -14.25 11.02 10.37
C TYR A 249 -13.09 10.09 10.75
N ARG A 250 -12.43 10.31 11.89
CA ARG A 250 -11.31 9.47 12.36
C ARG A 250 -11.78 8.06 12.70
N ILE A 251 -12.96 7.89 13.25
CA ILE A 251 -13.54 6.55 13.49
C ILE A 251 -13.81 5.83 12.16
N ILE A 252 -14.34 6.54 11.15
CA ILE A 252 -14.57 5.96 9.81
C ILE A 252 -13.24 5.52 9.19
N VAL A 253 -12.20 6.37 9.24
CA VAL A 253 -10.85 6.04 8.73
C VAL A 253 -10.28 4.83 9.47
N ALA A 254 -10.36 4.80 10.81
CA ALA A 254 -9.87 3.67 11.61
C ALA A 254 -10.65 2.38 11.31
N ALA A 255 -11.98 2.46 11.10
CA ALA A 255 -12.80 1.33 10.69
C ALA A 255 -12.41 0.82 9.29
N ALA A 256 -12.19 1.73 8.34
CA ALA A 256 -11.76 1.37 6.99
C ALA A 256 -10.37 0.70 6.99
N ILE A 257 -9.42 1.21 7.79
CA ILE A 257 -8.10 0.59 7.97
C ILE A 257 -8.25 -0.78 8.65
N ALA A 258 -9.09 -0.91 9.69
CA ALA A 258 -9.31 -2.18 10.37
C ALA A 258 -9.97 -3.23 9.46
N VAL A 259 -10.91 -2.83 8.61
CA VAL A 259 -11.52 -3.70 7.58
C VAL A 259 -10.48 -4.09 6.53
N ASN A 260 -9.65 -3.15 6.06
CA ASN A 260 -8.57 -3.45 5.13
C ASN A 260 -7.46 -4.30 5.77
N ALA A 261 -7.12 -4.08 7.03
CA ALA A 261 -6.21 -4.94 7.77
C ALA A 261 -6.80 -6.35 7.96
N GLY A 262 -8.08 -6.45 8.31
CA GLY A 262 -8.79 -7.74 8.36
C GLY A 262 -8.90 -8.42 6.99
N ARG A 263 -9.10 -7.66 5.91
CA ARG A 263 -9.02 -8.16 4.53
C ARG A 263 -7.60 -8.55 4.13
N ARG A 264 -6.58 -7.79 4.51
CA ARG A 264 -5.18 -8.15 4.27
C ARG A 264 -4.77 -9.41 5.02
N THR A 265 -5.21 -9.62 6.25
CA THR A 265 -4.99 -10.88 6.99
C THR A 265 -5.79 -12.06 6.43
N ALA A 266 -6.95 -11.81 5.80
CA ALA A 266 -7.77 -12.84 5.14
C ALA A 266 -7.44 -13.03 3.64
N MET A 267 -6.81 -12.05 2.98
CA MET A 267 -6.41 -12.08 1.55
C MET A 267 -4.89 -12.23 1.36
N SER A 268 -4.09 -12.32 2.44
CA SER A 268 -2.62 -12.30 2.30
C SER A 268 -2.03 -13.64 1.90
N GLU A 269 -2.75 -14.74 2.06
CA GLU A 269 -2.24 -16.08 1.79
C GLU A 269 -2.86 -16.61 0.50
N MET A 270 -2.17 -16.38 -0.63
CA MET A 270 -2.61 -16.90 -1.92
C MET A 270 -2.36 -18.42 -2.00
N LEU A 271 -1.21 -18.88 -1.51
CA LEU A 271 -0.89 -20.30 -1.38
C LEU A 271 -0.44 -20.56 0.05
N GLU A 272 -1.00 -21.58 0.67
CA GLU A 272 -0.58 -22.08 1.97
C GLU A 272 -0.37 -23.59 1.91
N LEU A 273 0.85 -24.01 2.17
CA LEU A 273 1.24 -25.40 2.34
C LEU A 273 1.47 -25.65 3.81
N ARG A 274 0.70 -26.57 4.41
CA ARG A 274 0.79 -26.89 5.84
C ARG A 274 1.32 -28.30 5.99
N HIS A 275 2.55 -28.43 6.50
CA HIS A 275 3.17 -29.69 6.89
C HIS A 275 3.06 -30.78 5.82
N ILE A 276 3.30 -30.41 4.54
CA ILE A 276 3.18 -31.37 3.43
C ILE A 276 4.36 -32.34 3.41
N SER A 277 4.06 -33.61 3.25
CA SER A 277 5.03 -34.68 3.08
C SER A 277 4.69 -35.55 1.87
N LYS A 278 5.72 -36.02 1.16
CA LYS A 278 5.57 -36.97 0.04
C LYS A 278 6.72 -37.94 -0.02
N THR A 279 6.38 -39.22 0.05
CA THR A 279 7.30 -40.35 -0.06
C THR A 279 6.94 -41.17 -1.29
N PHE A 280 7.88 -41.41 -2.17
CA PHE A 280 7.73 -42.32 -3.30
C PHE A 280 8.30 -43.69 -2.93
N GLY A 281 7.62 -44.75 -3.39
CA GLY A 281 8.06 -46.11 -3.17
C GLY A 281 8.06 -46.54 -1.71
N ALA A 282 7.14 -46.04 -0.89
CA ALA A 282 7.06 -46.36 0.53
C ALA A 282 7.02 -47.88 0.77
N GLY A 283 7.87 -48.36 1.70
CA GLY A 283 8.01 -49.78 2.02
C GLY A 283 8.81 -50.60 1.01
N THR A 284 9.43 -49.97 -0.01
CA THR A 284 10.31 -50.65 -0.98
C THR A 284 11.77 -50.23 -0.81
N ILE A 285 12.71 -50.96 -1.44
CA ILE A 285 14.15 -50.64 -1.45
C ILE A 285 14.41 -49.26 -2.09
N ASN A 286 13.49 -48.76 -2.90
CA ASN A 286 13.59 -47.48 -3.60
C ASN A 286 12.77 -46.37 -2.88
N GLU A 287 12.51 -46.53 -1.61
CA GLU A 287 11.81 -45.51 -0.82
C GLU A 287 12.60 -44.20 -0.84
N LYS A 288 11.94 -43.12 -1.25
CA LYS A 288 12.52 -41.79 -1.27
C LYS A 288 11.54 -40.77 -0.69
N LYS A 289 11.91 -40.15 0.41
CA LYS A 289 11.21 -38.97 0.93
C LYS A 289 11.57 -37.77 0.05
N ALA A 290 10.65 -37.33 -0.77
CA ALA A 290 10.90 -36.28 -1.74
C ALA A 290 10.52 -34.89 -1.24
N VAL A 291 9.56 -34.81 -0.31
CA VAL A 291 9.20 -33.60 0.48
C VAL A 291 8.93 -34.09 1.91
N GLU A 292 9.47 -33.39 2.90
CA GLU A 292 9.38 -33.78 4.30
C GLU A 292 8.99 -32.57 5.18
N ASP A 293 7.79 -32.64 5.75
CA ASP A 293 7.24 -31.66 6.69
C ASP A 293 7.41 -30.18 6.21
N LEU A 294 7.12 -29.94 4.92
CA LEU A 294 7.32 -28.63 4.32
C LEU A 294 6.11 -27.75 4.56
N SER A 295 6.34 -26.57 5.12
CA SER A 295 5.34 -25.51 5.28
C SER A 295 5.82 -24.26 4.53
N LEU A 296 4.93 -23.66 3.75
CA LEU A 296 5.22 -22.47 2.94
C LEU A 296 3.94 -21.65 2.73
N THR A 297 4.04 -20.34 2.92
CA THR A 297 2.96 -19.39 2.66
C THR A 297 3.40 -18.36 1.64
N LEU A 298 2.60 -18.10 0.61
CA LEU A 298 2.78 -17.03 -0.36
C LEU A 298 1.66 -16.01 -0.22
N ALA A 299 2.04 -14.74 -0.17
CA ALA A 299 1.08 -13.65 -0.26
C ALA A 299 0.60 -13.42 -1.71
N SER A 300 -0.55 -12.78 -1.87
CA SER A 300 -1.03 -12.37 -3.20
C SER A 300 -0.06 -11.37 -3.84
N GLY A 301 0.37 -11.65 -5.08
CA GLY A 301 1.35 -10.86 -5.81
C GLY A 301 2.81 -11.20 -5.51
N ASP A 302 3.10 -12.18 -4.65
CA ASP A 302 4.46 -12.67 -4.46
C ASP A 302 5.00 -13.32 -5.75
N PHE A 303 6.23 -12.98 -6.09
CA PHE A 303 7.00 -13.68 -7.09
C PHE A 303 8.18 -14.40 -6.40
N VAL A 304 7.99 -15.69 -6.13
CA VAL A 304 8.95 -16.52 -5.38
C VAL A 304 9.81 -17.31 -6.33
N THR A 305 11.13 -17.17 -6.21
CA THR A 305 12.10 -18.00 -6.91
C THR A 305 12.57 -19.16 -6.03
N ILE A 306 12.62 -20.38 -6.57
CA ILE A 306 13.01 -21.59 -5.86
C ILE A 306 14.25 -22.17 -6.50
N ILE A 307 15.30 -22.28 -5.69
CA ILE A 307 16.60 -22.83 -6.10
C ILE A 307 16.97 -24.03 -5.22
N GLY A 308 17.94 -24.82 -5.66
CA GLY A 308 18.43 -26.01 -4.93
C GLY A 308 19.01 -27.04 -5.87
N GLY A 309 19.75 -27.99 -5.34
CA GLY A 309 20.39 -29.08 -6.08
C GLY A 309 19.40 -30.04 -6.80
N ASN A 310 19.94 -30.93 -7.63
CA ASN A 310 19.15 -32.01 -8.22
C ASN A 310 18.67 -32.95 -7.11
N GLY A 311 17.37 -33.28 -7.13
CA GLY A 311 16.77 -34.12 -6.10
C GLY A 311 16.38 -33.40 -4.81
N ALA A 312 16.54 -32.07 -4.71
CA ALA A 312 16.15 -31.28 -3.56
C ALA A 312 14.62 -31.24 -3.29
N GLY A 313 13.79 -31.78 -4.18
CA GLY A 313 12.33 -31.82 -4.02
C GLY A 313 11.56 -30.73 -4.74
N LYS A 314 12.22 -29.81 -5.49
CA LYS A 314 11.59 -28.67 -6.18
C LYS A 314 10.43 -29.05 -7.09
N SER A 315 10.69 -29.94 -8.07
CA SER A 315 9.64 -30.40 -9.02
C SER A 315 8.57 -31.24 -8.31
N THR A 316 8.92 -31.93 -7.22
CA THR A 316 7.95 -32.64 -6.37
C THR A 316 7.00 -31.66 -5.70
N LEU A 317 7.53 -30.55 -5.16
CA LEU A 317 6.74 -29.45 -4.59
C LEU A 317 5.76 -28.88 -5.63
N PHE A 318 6.24 -28.55 -6.84
CA PHE A 318 5.38 -28.05 -7.92
C PHE A 318 4.28 -29.03 -8.32
N ASN A 319 4.63 -30.32 -8.44
CA ASN A 319 3.67 -31.36 -8.77
C ASN A 319 2.64 -31.57 -7.65
N ALA A 320 3.03 -31.43 -6.37
CA ALA A 320 2.11 -31.47 -5.24
C ALA A 320 1.13 -30.30 -5.28
N VAL A 321 1.60 -29.09 -5.55
CA VAL A 321 0.75 -27.88 -5.70
C VAL A 321 -0.18 -28.04 -6.92
N ALA A 322 0.35 -28.49 -8.06
CA ALA A 322 -0.44 -28.70 -9.27
C ALA A 322 -1.46 -29.83 -9.17
N GLY A 323 -1.29 -30.78 -8.22
CA GLY A 323 -2.19 -31.92 -8.04
C GLY A 323 -1.93 -33.08 -9.01
N VAL A 324 -0.69 -33.19 -9.51
CA VAL A 324 -0.26 -34.37 -10.32
C VAL A 324 -0.32 -35.63 -9.49
N PHE A 325 -0.09 -35.50 -8.17
CA PHE A 325 -0.30 -36.54 -7.17
C PHE A 325 -0.78 -35.89 -5.87
N TYR A 326 -1.33 -36.67 -4.99
CA TYR A 326 -1.73 -36.22 -3.67
C TYR A 326 -0.55 -36.31 -2.69
N VAL A 327 -0.46 -35.37 -1.78
CA VAL A 327 0.48 -35.43 -0.64
C VAL A 327 0.06 -36.55 0.30
N ASP A 328 1.03 -37.12 1.00
CA ASP A 328 0.76 -38.21 1.96
C ASP A 328 0.29 -37.64 3.29
N GLU A 329 0.80 -36.45 3.66
CA GLU A 329 0.43 -35.71 4.86
C GLU A 329 0.33 -34.22 4.53
N GLY A 330 -0.37 -33.47 5.39
CA GLY A 330 -0.52 -32.03 5.29
C GLY A 330 -1.65 -31.55 4.40
N ARG A 331 -1.64 -30.25 4.09
CA ARG A 331 -2.69 -29.58 3.28
C ARG A 331 -2.09 -28.62 2.27
N VAL A 332 -2.79 -28.50 1.14
CA VAL A 332 -2.54 -27.50 0.08
C VAL A 332 -3.77 -26.62 -0.02
N ILE A 333 -3.64 -25.36 0.36
CA ILE A 333 -4.72 -24.37 0.35
C ILE A 333 -4.36 -23.27 -0.64
N LEU A 334 -5.25 -22.95 -1.57
CA LEU A 334 -5.06 -21.89 -2.57
C LEU A 334 -6.21 -20.89 -2.48
N ASP A 335 -5.88 -19.64 -2.19
CA ASP A 335 -6.86 -18.55 -2.03
C ASP A 335 -8.00 -18.93 -1.06
N GLY A 336 -7.63 -19.57 0.07
CA GLY A 336 -8.55 -20.03 1.11
C GLY A 336 -9.31 -21.31 0.80
N GLU A 337 -9.16 -21.91 -0.40
CA GLU A 337 -9.82 -23.16 -0.81
C GLU A 337 -8.88 -24.35 -0.61
N ASP A 338 -9.33 -25.38 0.11
CA ASP A 338 -8.56 -26.62 0.31
C ASP A 338 -8.51 -27.44 -1.01
N MET A 339 -7.34 -27.46 -1.62
CA MET A 339 -7.07 -28.16 -2.87
C MET A 339 -6.49 -29.56 -2.66
N THR A 340 -6.22 -30.00 -1.41
CA THR A 340 -5.41 -31.17 -1.07
C THR A 340 -5.80 -32.44 -1.86
N PHE A 341 -7.10 -32.69 -2.00
CA PHE A 341 -7.62 -33.87 -2.71
C PHE A 341 -8.30 -33.54 -4.05
N LEU A 342 -8.14 -32.29 -4.56
CA LEU A 342 -8.63 -31.95 -5.88
C LEU A 342 -7.66 -32.46 -6.95
N PRO A 343 -8.14 -33.17 -8.00
CA PRO A 343 -7.32 -33.61 -9.11
C PRO A 343 -6.82 -32.43 -9.95
N GLU A 344 -5.70 -32.63 -10.68
CA GLU A 344 -4.98 -31.62 -11.47
C GLU A 344 -5.92 -30.79 -12.36
N TYR A 345 -6.86 -31.43 -13.10
CA TYR A 345 -7.77 -30.72 -14.02
C TYR A 345 -8.74 -29.76 -13.32
N LYS A 346 -9.04 -29.97 -12.02
CA LYS A 346 -9.84 -29.02 -11.24
C LYS A 346 -8.98 -27.87 -10.73
N ARG A 347 -7.75 -28.16 -10.29
CA ARG A 347 -6.80 -27.13 -9.84
C ARG A 347 -6.36 -26.22 -10.99
N SER A 348 -6.27 -26.74 -12.23
CA SER A 348 -5.89 -25.98 -13.42
C SER A 348 -6.83 -24.82 -13.76
N ASN A 349 -8.03 -24.77 -13.17
CA ASN A 349 -8.91 -23.59 -13.26
C ASN A 349 -8.34 -22.37 -12.53
N HIS A 350 -7.49 -22.58 -11.53
CA HIS A 350 -6.89 -21.55 -10.68
C HIS A 350 -5.37 -21.40 -10.91
N LEU A 351 -4.75 -22.43 -11.52
CA LEU A 351 -3.31 -22.50 -11.73
C LEU A 351 -2.96 -22.31 -13.20
N GLY A 352 -1.94 -21.46 -13.47
CA GLY A 352 -1.18 -21.49 -14.71
C GLY A 352 0.08 -22.33 -14.52
N ARG A 353 0.47 -23.15 -15.50
CA ARG A 353 1.68 -23.96 -15.41
C ARG A 353 2.48 -23.92 -16.69
N LEU A 354 3.78 -23.63 -16.57
CA LEU A 354 4.77 -23.86 -17.61
C LEU A 354 5.65 -25.05 -17.21
N PHE A 355 5.94 -25.89 -18.19
CA PHE A 355 6.79 -27.04 -18.02
C PHE A 355 8.21 -26.74 -18.52
N GLN A 356 9.18 -27.47 -18.01
CA GLN A 356 10.57 -27.41 -18.46
C GLN A 356 10.69 -27.70 -19.98
N ASP A 357 9.95 -28.70 -20.47
CA ASP A 357 9.80 -28.98 -21.90
C ASP A 357 8.52 -28.30 -22.42
N PRO A 358 8.63 -27.29 -23.33
CA PRO A 358 7.48 -26.60 -23.88
C PRO A 358 6.54 -27.48 -24.70
N LEU A 359 6.99 -28.67 -25.16
CA LEU A 359 6.14 -29.65 -25.85
C LEU A 359 5.06 -30.21 -24.90
N LYS A 360 5.35 -30.33 -23.61
CA LYS A 360 4.37 -30.80 -22.61
C LYS A 360 3.23 -29.79 -22.36
N GLY A 361 3.46 -28.52 -22.66
CA GLY A 361 2.47 -27.44 -22.50
C GLY A 361 1.65 -27.16 -23.77
N THR A 362 1.92 -27.82 -24.89
CA THR A 362 1.26 -27.58 -26.19
C THR A 362 0.84 -28.85 -26.87
N ALA A 363 -0.11 -28.75 -27.81
CA ALA A 363 -0.45 -29.79 -28.76
C ALA A 363 0.30 -29.50 -30.10
N PRO A 364 1.48 -30.11 -30.37
CA PRO A 364 2.37 -29.67 -31.45
C PRO A 364 1.80 -29.86 -32.85
N HIS A 365 0.89 -30.80 -33.04
CA HIS A 365 0.22 -31.04 -34.35
C HIS A 365 -0.97 -30.09 -34.58
N MET A 366 -1.45 -29.42 -33.56
CA MET A 366 -2.51 -28.44 -33.67
C MET A 366 -1.95 -27.05 -33.99
N THR A 367 -2.79 -26.19 -34.57
CA THR A 367 -2.42 -24.82 -34.91
C THR A 367 -2.28 -23.95 -33.64
N ILE A 368 -1.63 -22.78 -33.77
CA ILE A 368 -1.54 -21.77 -32.70
C ILE A 368 -2.95 -21.37 -32.21
N GLU A 369 -3.88 -21.13 -33.16
CA GLU A 369 -5.28 -20.79 -32.86
C GLU A 369 -5.97 -21.85 -32.01
N GLU A 370 -5.81 -23.12 -32.37
CA GLU A 370 -6.41 -24.25 -31.64
C GLU A 370 -5.82 -24.40 -30.23
N ASN A 371 -4.50 -24.27 -30.09
CA ASN A 371 -3.84 -24.28 -28.77
C ASN A 371 -4.33 -23.16 -27.86
N LEU A 372 -4.44 -21.93 -28.39
CA LEU A 372 -4.98 -20.80 -27.65
C LEU A 372 -6.46 -20.99 -27.29
N ALA A 373 -7.25 -21.55 -28.20
CA ALA A 373 -8.65 -21.87 -27.94
C ALA A 373 -8.81 -22.88 -26.79
N LEU A 374 -7.96 -23.92 -26.72
CA LEU A 374 -7.94 -24.84 -25.58
C LEU A 374 -7.59 -24.15 -24.26
N ALA A 375 -6.56 -23.32 -24.28
CA ALA A 375 -6.19 -22.55 -23.10
C ALA A 375 -7.31 -21.59 -22.64
N TYR A 376 -8.03 -21.00 -23.59
CA TYR A 376 -9.11 -20.07 -23.34
C TYR A 376 -10.39 -20.73 -22.80
N LEU A 377 -10.55 -22.04 -22.90
CA LEU A 377 -11.68 -22.78 -22.31
C LEU A 377 -11.75 -22.63 -20.78
N ARG A 378 -10.63 -22.30 -20.12
CA ARG A 378 -10.62 -22.00 -18.68
C ARG A 378 -11.45 -20.76 -18.30
N SER A 379 -11.67 -19.82 -19.24
CA SER A 379 -12.40 -18.58 -19.00
C SER A 379 -13.92 -18.72 -18.99
N VAL A 380 -14.46 -19.77 -19.60
CA VAL A 380 -15.90 -19.81 -19.93
C VAL A 380 -16.52 -21.13 -19.48
N ARG A 381 -17.13 -21.13 -18.29
CA ARG A 381 -17.91 -22.28 -17.78
C ARG A 381 -19.14 -22.63 -18.62
N THR A 382 -19.55 -21.76 -19.57
CA THR A 382 -20.85 -21.86 -20.29
C THR A 382 -20.71 -22.00 -21.81
N ARG A 383 -19.49 -22.24 -22.35
CA ARG A 383 -19.39 -22.47 -23.81
C ARG A 383 -20.03 -23.81 -24.18
N SER A 384 -20.86 -23.77 -25.21
CA SER A 384 -21.41 -24.98 -25.82
C SER A 384 -20.25 -25.90 -26.25
N PRO A 385 -20.28 -27.18 -25.89
CA PRO A 385 -19.25 -28.16 -26.36
C PRO A 385 -19.21 -28.29 -27.89
N PHE A 386 -20.20 -27.76 -28.61
CA PHE A 386 -20.29 -27.72 -30.06
C PHE A 386 -19.87 -26.37 -30.67
N GLY A 387 -19.36 -25.44 -29.84
CA GLY A 387 -18.95 -24.11 -30.29
C GLY A 387 -17.62 -24.15 -31.02
N THR A 388 -17.49 -23.36 -32.11
CA THR A 388 -16.23 -23.14 -32.84
C THR A 388 -15.57 -21.83 -32.38
N VAL A 389 -14.28 -21.66 -32.70
CA VAL A 389 -13.55 -20.40 -32.48
C VAL A 389 -14.20 -19.26 -33.26
N SER A 390 -14.70 -18.25 -32.58
CA SER A 390 -15.39 -17.12 -33.21
C SER A 390 -14.39 -16.13 -33.85
N LYS A 391 -14.89 -15.25 -34.75
CA LYS A 391 -14.05 -14.17 -35.30
C LYS A 391 -13.49 -13.27 -34.21
N LYS A 392 -14.29 -12.99 -33.17
CA LYS A 392 -13.89 -12.17 -32.01
C LYS A 392 -12.79 -12.84 -31.21
N ASP A 393 -12.84 -14.16 -31.02
CA ASP A 393 -11.78 -14.90 -30.36
C ASP A 393 -10.46 -14.82 -31.14
N ARG A 394 -10.53 -14.93 -32.48
CA ARG A 394 -9.34 -14.80 -33.35
C ARG A 394 -8.70 -13.43 -33.29
N GLU A 395 -9.50 -12.38 -33.27
CA GLU A 395 -9.01 -11.00 -33.11
C GLU A 395 -8.32 -10.83 -31.75
N TYR A 396 -8.94 -11.32 -30.69
CA TYR A 396 -8.36 -11.32 -29.34
C TYR A 396 -7.03 -12.12 -29.27
N PHE A 397 -6.98 -13.30 -29.86
CA PHE A 397 -5.74 -14.10 -29.92
C PHE A 397 -4.64 -13.39 -30.70
N ARG A 398 -4.99 -12.76 -31.83
CA ARG A 398 -4.04 -11.98 -32.62
C ARG A 398 -3.46 -10.80 -31.84
N GLU A 399 -4.29 -10.06 -31.15
CA GLU A 399 -3.87 -8.94 -30.29
C GLU A 399 -2.91 -9.41 -29.19
N ARG A 400 -3.26 -10.50 -28.50
CA ARG A 400 -2.42 -11.07 -27.47
C ARG A 400 -1.08 -11.63 -27.98
N LEU A 401 -1.07 -12.22 -29.16
CA LEU A 401 0.16 -12.70 -29.80
C LEU A 401 1.04 -11.54 -30.27
N ALA A 402 0.46 -10.48 -30.80
CA ALA A 402 1.19 -9.28 -31.22
C ALA A 402 1.95 -8.64 -30.06
N ALA A 403 1.37 -8.65 -28.86
CA ALA A 403 2.02 -8.17 -27.64
C ALA A 403 3.31 -8.92 -27.29
N LEU A 404 3.50 -10.17 -27.78
CA LEU A 404 4.74 -10.93 -27.59
C LEU A 404 5.90 -10.43 -28.48
N GLY A 405 5.61 -9.70 -29.58
CA GLY A 405 6.61 -9.17 -30.51
C GLY A 405 7.41 -10.24 -31.27
N LEU A 406 6.82 -11.44 -31.50
CA LEU A 406 7.47 -12.60 -32.10
C LEU A 406 6.95 -12.97 -33.50
N GLY A 407 6.03 -12.16 -34.08
CA GLY A 407 5.42 -12.38 -35.38
C GLY A 407 4.48 -13.61 -35.45
N LEU A 408 3.95 -14.03 -34.31
CA LEU A 408 3.06 -15.19 -34.20
C LEU A 408 1.60 -14.83 -34.58
N GLU A 409 1.25 -13.56 -34.51
CA GLU A 409 -0.07 -13.00 -34.84
C GLU A 409 -0.48 -13.26 -36.30
N ASP A 410 0.50 -13.38 -37.22
CA ASP A 410 0.27 -13.66 -38.63
C ASP A 410 0.30 -15.19 -38.95
N ARG A 411 0.67 -16.01 -37.96
CA ARG A 411 0.87 -17.45 -38.10
C ARG A 411 -0.15 -18.28 -37.33
N LEU A 412 -1.32 -17.76 -37.04
CA LEU A 412 -2.38 -18.41 -36.24
C LEU A 412 -2.73 -19.83 -36.73
N LYS A 413 -2.66 -20.08 -38.05
CA LYS A 413 -2.96 -21.39 -38.67
C LYS A 413 -1.74 -22.31 -38.80
N SER A 414 -0.56 -21.86 -38.40
CA SER A 414 0.64 -22.71 -38.43
C SER A 414 0.61 -23.70 -37.27
N PRO A 415 1.01 -24.96 -37.50
CA PRO A 415 1.20 -25.95 -36.44
C PRO A 415 2.25 -25.46 -35.41
N VAL A 416 1.98 -25.67 -34.12
CA VAL A 416 2.89 -25.25 -33.03
C VAL A 416 4.23 -26.00 -33.11
N GLY A 417 4.24 -27.22 -33.61
CA GLY A 417 5.47 -28.01 -33.81
C GLY A 417 6.52 -27.35 -34.72
N LEU A 418 6.11 -26.42 -35.60
CA LEU A 418 7.00 -25.65 -36.48
C LEU A 418 7.60 -24.39 -35.85
N LEU A 419 7.26 -24.08 -34.60
CA LEU A 419 7.80 -22.92 -33.89
C LEU A 419 9.20 -23.23 -33.36
N SER A 420 10.04 -22.18 -33.26
CA SER A 420 11.30 -22.29 -32.54
C SER A 420 11.06 -22.55 -31.04
N GLY A 421 12.06 -23.00 -30.30
CA GLY A 421 11.98 -23.25 -28.88
C GLY A 421 11.46 -22.02 -28.10
N GLY A 422 12.03 -20.84 -28.35
CA GLY A 422 11.62 -19.60 -27.73
C GLY A 422 10.21 -19.13 -28.08
N GLN A 423 9.84 -19.23 -29.38
CA GLN A 423 8.47 -18.91 -29.82
C GLN A 423 7.44 -19.86 -29.16
N ARG A 424 7.76 -21.14 -29.03
CA ARG A 424 6.89 -22.09 -28.35
C ARG A 424 6.79 -21.82 -26.87
N GLN A 425 7.89 -21.45 -26.23
CA GLN A 425 7.90 -21.09 -24.81
C GLN A 425 7.08 -19.82 -24.52
N ALA A 426 7.23 -18.78 -25.35
CA ALA A 426 6.42 -17.58 -25.26
C ALA A 426 4.92 -17.86 -25.49
N LEU A 427 4.60 -18.76 -26.45
CA LEU A 427 3.23 -19.21 -26.66
C LEU A 427 2.68 -19.95 -25.44
N THR A 428 3.46 -20.84 -24.81
CA THR A 428 3.04 -21.56 -23.59
C THR A 428 2.81 -20.60 -22.42
N LEU A 429 3.66 -19.57 -22.29
CA LEU A 429 3.48 -18.53 -21.29
C LEU A 429 2.17 -17.76 -21.52
N LEU A 430 1.91 -17.34 -22.76
CA LEU A 430 0.65 -16.71 -23.12
C LEU A 430 -0.54 -17.63 -22.81
N MET A 431 -0.48 -18.91 -23.20
CA MET A 431 -1.53 -19.88 -22.91
C MET A 431 -1.79 -20.04 -21.41
N ALA A 432 -0.75 -20.04 -20.58
CA ALA A 432 -0.87 -20.14 -19.12
C ALA A 432 -1.50 -18.89 -18.49
N THR A 433 -1.31 -17.71 -19.12
CA THR A 433 -1.73 -16.40 -18.61
C THR A 433 -2.87 -15.75 -19.40
N LEU A 434 -3.33 -16.35 -20.48
CA LEU A 434 -4.45 -15.87 -21.33
C LEU A 434 -5.72 -15.65 -20.51
N VAL A 435 -5.93 -16.52 -19.52
CA VAL A 435 -6.87 -16.33 -18.42
C VAL A 435 -6.00 -16.17 -17.18
N THR A 436 -6.04 -15.02 -16.55
CA THR A 436 -5.19 -14.68 -15.40
C THR A 436 -5.34 -15.74 -14.30
N PRO A 437 -4.30 -16.53 -14.01
CA PRO A 437 -4.36 -17.54 -12.96
C PRO A 437 -4.19 -16.89 -11.59
N LYS A 438 -4.68 -17.55 -10.54
CA LYS A 438 -4.41 -17.16 -9.15
C LYS A 438 -2.95 -17.40 -8.78
N LEU A 439 -2.37 -18.48 -9.28
CA LEU A 439 -0.97 -18.84 -9.07
C LEU A 439 -0.37 -19.37 -10.39
N LEU A 440 0.81 -18.85 -10.76
CA LEU A 440 1.59 -19.28 -11.93
C LEU A 440 2.80 -20.10 -11.46
N LEU A 441 2.93 -21.30 -11.99
CA LEU A 441 4.03 -22.23 -11.72
C LEU A 441 4.95 -22.29 -12.94
N LEU A 442 6.20 -21.88 -12.79
CA LEU A 442 7.23 -21.84 -13.84
C LEU A 442 8.34 -22.83 -13.50
N ASP A 443 8.39 -23.97 -14.19
CA ASP A 443 9.36 -25.04 -13.94
C ASP A 443 10.50 -24.94 -14.96
N GLU A 444 11.62 -24.32 -14.60
CA GLU A 444 12.85 -24.18 -15.42
C GLU A 444 12.60 -23.79 -16.88
N HIS A 445 11.62 -22.94 -17.09
CA HIS A 445 11.03 -22.67 -18.40
C HIS A 445 11.96 -22.00 -19.43
N THR A 446 13.20 -21.67 -19.07
CA THR A 446 14.21 -21.10 -19.97
C THR A 446 15.44 -22.00 -20.16
N ALA A 447 15.52 -23.15 -19.47
CA ALA A 447 16.72 -23.98 -19.44
C ALA A 447 17.10 -24.59 -20.81
N ALA A 448 16.12 -24.77 -21.71
CA ALA A 448 16.34 -25.34 -23.05
C ALA A 448 16.51 -24.30 -24.17
N LEU A 449 16.64 -23.01 -23.82
CA LEU A 449 16.73 -21.90 -24.76
C LEU A 449 18.17 -21.37 -24.84
N ASP A 450 18.53 -20.80 -25.99
CA ASP A 450 19.74 -19.99 -26.12
C ASP A 450 19.67 -18.73 -25.22
N PRO A 451 20.82 -18.20 -24.75
CA PRO A 451 20.84 -17.12 -23.78
C PRO A 451 20.03 -15.88 -24.17
N SER A 452 20.10 -15.45 -25.43
CA SER A 452 19.40 -14.25 -25.90
C SER A 452 17.87 -14.46 -25.95
N THR A 453 17.42 -15.66 -26.26
CA THR A 453 16.00 -16.02 -26.27
C THR A 453 15.48 -16.24 -24.83
N ALA A 454 16.29 -16.82 -23.95
CA ALA A 454 15.97 -17.00 -22.54
C ALA A 454 15.73 -15.64 -21.86
N GLU A 455 16.59 -14.65 -22.11
CA GLU A 455 16.45 -13.28 -21.56
C GLU A 455 15.13 -12.64 -22.01
N LYS A 456 14.78 -12.71 -23.28
CA LYS A 456 13.50 -12.21 -23.81
C LYS A 456 12.29 -12.88 -23.16
N VAL A 457 12.33 -14.21 -22.96
CA VAL A 457 11.24 -14.94 -22.30
C VAL A 457 11.13 -14.57 -20.84
N LEU A 458 12.26 -14.32 -20.13
CA LEU A 458 12.27 -13.85 -18.74
C LEU A 458 11.69 -12.43 -18.63
N GLU A 459 12.02 -11.54 -19.56
CA GLU A 459 11.48 -10.17 -19.61
C GLU A 459 9.97 -10.19 -19.86
N LEU A 460 9.49 -10.99 -20.80
CA LEU A 460 8.06 -11.23 -21.04
C LEU A 460 7.37 -11.80 -19.79
N THR A 461 8.01 -12.73 -19.10
CA THR A 461 7.46 -13.30 -17.86
C THR A 461 7.32 -12.22 -16.79
N ARG A 462 8.35 -11.38 -16.60
CA ARG A 462 8.34 -10.27 -15.64
C ARG A 462 7.21 -9.28 -15.96
N SER A 463 7.09 -8.87 -17.23
CA SER A 463 6.05 -7.93 -17.68
C SER A 463 4.64 -8.47 -17.42
N ILE A 464 4.35 -9.69 -17.87
CA ILE A 464 3.04 -10.32 -17.74
C ILE A 464 2.66 -10.51 -16.26
N VAL A 465 3.59 -10.96 -15.42
CA VAL A 465 3.35 -11.17 -13.98
C VAL A 465 3.09 -9.84 -13.28
N ALA A 466 3.89 -8.81 -13.59
CA ALA A 466 3.75 -7.48 -12.98
C ALA A 466 2.46 -6.76 -13.42
N GLU A 467 2.16 -6.74 -14.73
CA GLU A 467 0.98 -6.08 -15.27
C GLU A 467 -0.34 -6.66 -14.74
N ASN A 468 -0.38 -7.97 -14.50
CA ASN A 468 -1.58 -8.66 -14.04
C ASN A 468 -1.55 -8.98 -12.53
N ASN A 469 -0.52 -8.54 -11.80
CA ASN A 469 -0.31 -8.82 -10.38
C ASN A 469 -0.49 -10.32 -10.01
N ILE A 470 0.10 -11.21 -10.83
CA ILE A 470 -0.04 -12.66 -10.68
C ILE A 470 0.90 -13.14 -9.57
N THR A 471 0.41 -13.95 -8.63
CA THR A 471 1.28 -14.68 -7.72
C THR A 471 2.04 -15.75 -8.50
N CYS A 472 3.37 -15.80 -8.34
CA CYS A 472 4.22 -16.66 -9.17
C CYS A 472 5.22 -17.46 -8.31
N MET A 473 5.38 -18.74 -8.63
CA MET A 473 6.49 -19.57 -8.16
C MET A 473 7.33 -20.01 -9.37
N MET A 474 8.63 -19.78 -9.32
CA MET A 474 9.55 -20.13 -10.40
C MET A 474 10.70 -20.99 -9.89
N ILE A 475 10.85 -22.19 -10.43
CA ILE A 475 12.06 -22.99 -10.25
C ILE A 475 13.09 -22.53 -11.28
N THR A 476 14.32 -22.30 -10.83
CA THR A 476 15.46 -22.00 -11.70
C THR A 476 16.75 -22.58 -11.14
N HIS A 477 17.66 -22.97 -12.04
CA HIS A 477 19.04 -23.33 -11.69
C HIS A 477 19.99 -22.11 -11.76
N ASN A 478 19.57 -21.02 -12.39
CA ASN A 478 20.38 -19.80 -12.49
C ASN A 478 20.16 -18.92 -11.25
N ILE A 479 21.17 -18.85 -10.39
CA ILE A 479 21.11 -18.07 -9.14
C ILE A 479 20.97 -16.57 -9.40
N ARG A 480 21.63 -16.05 -10.45
CA ARG A 480 21.52 -14.64 -10.83
C ARG A 480 20.08 -14.29 -11.18
N SER A 481 19.47 -15.09 -12.07
CA SER A 481 18.05 -14.91 -12.43
C SER A 481 17.13 -15.06 -11.22
N ALA A 482 17.45 -15.94 -10.25
CA ALA A 482 16.69 -16.08 -9.03
C ALA A 482 16.73 -14.82 -8.16
N LEU A 483 17.85 -14.10 -8.12
CA LEU A 483 17.99 -12.85 -7.37
C LEU A 483 17.46 -11.62 -8.14
N GLU A 484 17.50 -11.63 -9.45
CA GLU A 484 17.00 -10.54 -10.31
C GLU A 484 15.48 -10.55 -10.46
N LEU A 485 14.87 -11.76 -10.42
CA LEU A 485 13.43 -11.96 -10.58
C LEU A 485 12.75 -12.12 -9.22
N GLY A 486 11.53 -11.60 -9.14
CA GLY A 486 10.68 -11.77 -7.96
C GLY A 486 11.12 -10.96 -6.73
N ASN A 487 10.39 -11.16 -5.65
CA ASN A 487 10.56 -10.45 -4.36
C ASN A 487 10.96 -11.37 -3.20
N ARG A 488 11.01 -12.71 -3.43
CA ARG A 488 11.37 -13.71 -2.42
C ARG A 488 12.14 -14.86 -3.06
N THR A 489 13.16 -15.37 -2.39
CA THR A 489 13.98 -16.48 -2.87
C THR A 489 14.02 -17.57 -1.81
N ILE A 490 13.61 -18.78 -2.21
CA ILE A 490 13.58 -19.97 -1.37
C ILE A 490 14.65 -20.95 -1.87
N MET A 491 15.36 -21.56 -0.94
CA MET A 491 16.33 -22.59 -1.23
C MET A 491 15.90 -23.91 -0.61
N MET A 492 15.89 -24.97 -1.43
CA MET A 492 15.49 -26.31 -1.00
C MET A 492 16.68 -27.27 -1.01
N ASP A 493 16.73 -28.12 -0.01
CA ASP A 493 17.61 -29.29 0.05
C ASP A 493 16.89 -30.47 0.72
N ALA A 494 17.12 -31.68 0.20
CA ALA A 494 16.58 -32.93 0.76
C ALA A 494 15.08 -32.89 1.12
N GLY A 495 14.26 -32.24 0.32
CA GLY A 495 12.81 -32.14 0.52
C GLY A 495 12.36 -31.10 1.54
N ARG A 496 13.26 -30.27 2.04
CA ARG A 496 12.97 -29.21 3.03
C ARG A 496 13.36 -27.84 2.51
N ILE A 497 12.75 -26.79 3.06
CA ILE A 497 13.22 -25.42 2.87
C ILE A 497 14.35 -25.17 3.86
N VAL A 498 15.53 -24.83 3.35
CA VAL A 498 16.73 -24.55 4.16
C VAL A 498 17.02 -23.07 4.28
N LEU A 499 16.51 -22.25 3.35
CA LEU A 499 16.68 -20.81 3.35
C LEU A 499 15.45 -20.15 2.73
N ASP A 500 15.00 -19.04 3.31
CA ASP A 500 13.87 -18.25 2.85
C ASP A 500 14.20 -16.77 3.01
N LEU A 501 14.42 -16.06 1.90
CA LEU A 501 14.89 -14.69 1.85
C LEU A 501 13.84 -13.80 1.22
N ALA A 502 13.46 -12.72 1.92
CA ALA A 502 12.52 -11.73 1.46
C ALA A 502 12.91 -10.31 1.91
N GLY A 503 12.31 -9.28 1.32
CA GLY A 503 12.48 -7.89 1.72
C GLY A 503 13.93 -7.39 1.64
N GLU A 504 14.36 -6.63 2.65
CA GLU A 504 15.68 -5.97 2.69
C GLU A 504 16.84 -6.99 2.71
N GLU A 505 16.66 -8.13 3.35
CA GLU A 505 17.68 -9.18 3.41
C GLU A 505 18.00 -9.75 2.01
N ARG A 506 16.98 -9.84 1.14
CA ARG A 506 17.14 -10.28 -0.25
C ARG A 506 17.69 -9.17 -1.15
N ALA A 507 17.26 -7.92 -0.97
CA ALA A 507 17.60 -6.80 -1.86
C ALA A 507 19.11 -6.52 -1.94
N GLY A 508 19.85 -6.80 -0.86
CA GLY A 508 21.31 -6.65 -0.80
C GLY A 508 22.10 -7.92 -1.08
N MET A 509 21.43 -9.04 -1.45
CA MET A 509 22.08 -10.34 -1.58
C MET A 509 22.86 -10.47 -2.88
N THR A 510 24.15 -10.80 -2.78
CA THR A 510 24.96 -11.21 -3.93
C THR A 510 24.95 -12.72 -4.10
N VAL A 511 25.32 -13.20 -5.31
CA VAL A 511 25.41 -14.64 -5.59
C VAL A 511 26.35 -15.35 -4.62
N ASP A 512 27.50 -14.75 -4.35
CA ASP A 512 28.51 -15.33 -3.42
C ASP A 512 27.99 -15.38 -2.00
N ALA A 513 27.31 -14.32 -1.52
CA ALA A 513 26.72 -14.28 -0.19
C ALA A 513 25.60 -15.31 -0.02
N LEU A 514 24.80 -15.54 -1.05
CA LEU A 514 23.74 -16.53 -1.05
C LEU A 514 24.32 -17.96 -0.98
N LEU A 515 25.37 -18.25 -1.73
CA LEU A 515 26.08 -19.53 -1.70
C LEU A 515 26.71 -19.78 -0.33
N GLU A 516 27.30 -18.78 0.30
CA GLU A 516 27.89 -18.88 1.62
C GLU A 516 26.82 -19.15 2.71
N LYS A 517 25.69 -18.45 2.64
CA LYS A 517 24.54 -18.74 3.52
C LYS A 517 24.03 -20.17 3.34
N PHE A 518 23.98 -20.67 2.12
CA PHE A 518 23.57 -22.04 1.86
C PHE A 518 24.54 -23.05 2.48
N ARG A 519 25.86 -22.88 2.27
CA ARG A 519 26.90 -23.72 2.90
C ARG A 519 26.75 -23.79 4.41
N THR A 520 26.44 -22.65 5.03
CA THR A 520 26.26 -22.56 6.48
C THR A 520 24.98 -23.25 6.96
N SER A 521 23.89 -23.14 6.17
CA SER A 521 22.57 -23.65 6.57
C SER A 521 22.38 -25.14 6.23
N ALA A 522 22.90 -25.60 5.08
CA ALA A 522 22.76 -26.98 4.64
C ALA A 522 23.89 -27.90 5.09
N GLY A 523 25.02 -27.36 5.58
CA GLY A 523 26.20 -28.12 6.01
C GLY A 523 26.91 -28.87 4.85
N LYS A 524 26.61 -28.52 3.60
CA LYS A 524 27.12 -29.17 2.38
C LYS A 524 27.40 -28.10 1.31
N GLU A 525 28.34 -28.39 0.42
CA GLU A 525 28.48 -27.66 -0.84
C GLU A 525 27.41 -28.12 -1.84
N LEU A 526 26.90 -27.20 -2.68
CA LEU A 526 26.03 -27.57 -3.79
C LEU A 526 26.81 -28.45 -4.75
N ASP A 527 26.34 -29.67 -5.02
CA ASP A 527 26.99 -30.67 -5.90
C ASP A 527 27.22 -30.18 -7.35
N ASN A 528 26.81 -28.96 -7.71
CA ASN A 528 26.86 -28.40 -9.05
C ASN A 528 27.45 -26.97 -9.10
N ASP A 529 28.44 -26.65 -8.27
CA ASP A 529 29.17 -25.33 -8.36
C ASP A 529 29.74 -25.04 -9.76
N ARG A 530 30.01 -26.06 -10.60
CA ARG A 530 30.52 -25.90 -11.97
C ARG A 530 29.47 -25.42 -12.98
N ILE A 531 28.20 -25.78 -12.83
CA ILE A 531 27.12 -25.34 -13.74
C ILE A 531 26.63 -23.94 -13.34
N LEU A 532 26.71 -23.59 -12.06
CA LEU A 532 26.30 -22.29 -11.52
C LEU A 532 27.31 -21.19 -11.79
N LEU A 533 28.55 -21.53 -12.13
CA LEU A 533 29.66 -20.62 -12.40
C LEU A 533 30.06 -20.55 -13.89
N SER A 534 29.44 -21.31 -14.79
CA SER A 534 29.79 -21.38 -16.22
C SER A 534 29.45 -20.12 -17.03
N ASP A 535 28.81 -19.12 -16.45
CA ASP A 535 28.57 -17.81 -17.08
C ASP A 535 29.63 -16.75 -16.68
N ARG A 536 30.84 -17.18 -16.31
CA ARG A 536 31.96 -16.27 -16.03
C ARG A 536 32.95 -16.08 -17.20
N GLU A 537 32.63 -16.57 -18.42
CA GLU A 537 33.41 -16.25 -19.62
C GLU A 537 32.56 -15.59 -20.70
#